data_0e06675ddcd35d3d4798f3033e7f6686
#
_entry.id   0e06675ddcd35d3d4798f3033e7f6686
#
_cell.length_a   1.000
_cell.length_b   1.000
_cell.length_c   1.000
_cell.angle_alpha   90.00
_cell.angle_beta   90.00
_cell.angle_gamma   90.00
#
_symmetry.space_group_name_H-M   'P 1'
#
loop_
_entity.id
_entity.type
_entity.pdbx_description
1 polymer ?
#
loop_
_entity_poly.entity_id
_entity_poly.type
_entity_poly.pdbx_seq_one_letter_code
_entity_poly.pdbx_strand_id
1 'polypeptide(L)'
;REACEEADVHGLNEKIVEYLGRLCFRTSYSQNVLRHSVEVAYISGMIAAELGLDEKLARKCGLLHDIGKALDHELEGGHPVVGADFLRRHDAEEEVVAAARYHHEDPRAASPYTTIVAAADACSASRPGARRETLENYVRRMEEIETISKEFPNVEHAFAVQAGRELLVILNPVKTSDESAAKTCRDVAKALTERVQVAGEIRVTVIRETRTTEIARQFR
;
A
#
# COMPACT_ATOMS: atom_id res chain seq x y z
N ARG A 1 13.64 -18.70 -13.13
CA ARG A 1 13.04 -20.01 -13.45
C ARG A 1 12.06 -20.42 -12.35
N GLU A 2 12.46 -20.47 -11.07
CA GLU A 2 11.57 -20.81 -9.95
C GLU A 2 10.26 -20.01 -9.95
N ALA A 3 10.30 -18.69 -10.22
CA ALA A 3 9.11 -17.88 -10.32
C ALA A 3 8.18 -18.23 -11.48
N CYS A 4 8.76 -18.70 -12.61
CA CYS A 4 7.97 -19.19 -13.74
C CYS A 4 7.29 -20.52 -13.40
N GLU A 5 8.02 -21.43 -12.75
CA GLU A 5 7.47 -22.72 -12.28
C GLU A 5 6.37 -22.48 -11.23
N GLU A 6 6.62 -21.62 -10.26
CA GLU A 6 5.65 -21.23 -9.23
C GLU A 6 4.37 -20.64 -9.87
N ALA A 7 4.48 -19.76 -10.86
CA ALA A 7 3.33 -19.16 -11.54
C ALA A 7 2.68 -20.08 -12.61
N ASP A 8 3.21 -21.29 -12.84
CA ASP A 8 2.82 -22.20 -13.93
C ASP A 8 2.88 -21.52 -15.31
N VAL A 9 3.95 -20.77 -15.57
CA VAL A 9 4.22 -20.07 -16.84
C VAL A 9 5.43 -20.70 -17.53
N HIS A 10 5.22 -21.26 -18.73
CA HIS A 10 6.25 -21.97 -19.48
C HIS A 10 6.47 -21.35 -20.87
N GLY A 11 7.59 -21.71 -21.51
CA GLY A 11 7.86 -21.35 -22.89
C GLY A 11 8.29 -19.88 -23.10
N LEU A 12 8.73 -19.20 -22.04
CA LEU A 12 9.28 -17.83 -22.15
C LEU A 12 10.66 -17.84 -22.80
N ASN A 13 10.96 -16.80 -23.59
CA ASN A 13 12.30 -16.53 -24.09
C ASN A 13 13.30 -16.41 -22.93
N GLU A 14 14.51 -16.97 -23.09
CA GLU A 14 15.54 -16.96 -22.03
C GLU A 14 15.91 -15.55 -21.56
N LYS A 15 15.86 -14.55 -22.45
CA LYS A 15 16.09 -13.14 -22.07
C LYS A 15 14.99 -12.60 -21.19
N ILE A 16 13.73 -12.95 -21.44
CA ILE A 16 12.60 -12.59 -20.57
C ILE A 16 12.80 -13.21 -19.20
N VAL A 17 13.16 -14.50 -19.12
CA VAL A 17 13.43 -15.18 -17.84
C VAL A 17 14.59 -14.56 -17.08
N GLU A 18 15.67 -14.16 -17.78
CA GLU A 18 16.80 -13.45 -17.16
C GLU A 18 16.37 -12.13 -16.51
N TYR A 19 15.64 -11.28 -17.25
CA TYR A 19 15.19 -9.97 -16.75
C TYR A 19 14.09 -10.09 -15.69
N LEU A 20 13.19 -11.06 -15.82
CA LEU A 20 12.25 -11.39 -14.76
C LEU A 20 12.99 -11.74 -13.46
N GLY A 21 14.08 -12.52 -13.53
CA GLY A 21 14.91 -12.85 -12.39
C GLY A 21 15.53 -11.63 -11.73
N ARG A 22 15.90 -10.58 -12.49
CA ARG A 22 16.46 -9.32 -11.94
C ARG A 22 15.48 -8.58 -11.03
N LEU A 23 14.18 -8.81 -11.18
CA LEU A 23 13.15 -8.20 -10.30
C LEU A 23 13.27 -8.66 -8.84
N CYS A 24 13.98 -9.75 -8.55
CA CYS A 24 14.22 -10.19 -7.17
C CYS A 24 15.06 -9.17 -6.36
N PHE A 25 15.85 -8.32 -7.04
CA PHE A 25 16.66 -7.25 -6.43
C PHE A 25 15.95 -5.90 -6.40
N ARG A 26 14.69 -5.84 -6.85
CA ARG A 26 13.89 -4.63 -6.91
C ARG A 26 12.78 -4.65 -5.88
N THR A 27 12.57 -3.51 -5.25
CA THR A 27 11.45 -3.29 -4.34
C THR A 27 10.60 -2.12 -4.84
N SER A 28 9.28 -2.27 -4.78
CA SER A 28 8.32 -1.21 -5.05
C SER A 28 7.33 -1.16 -3.88
N TYR A 29 7.21 0.00 -3.23
CA TYR A 29 6.34 0.18 -2.05
C TYR A 29 6.57 -0.87 -0.94
N SER A 30 7.80 -1.29 -0.71
CA SER A 30 8.19 -2.32 0.26
C SER A 30 7.85 -3.77 -0.12
N GLN A 31 7.32 -4.02 -1.30
CA GLN A 31 7.19 -5.36 -1.87
C GLN A 31 8.39 -5.69 -2.76
N ASN A 32 8.86 -6.93 -2.68
CA ASN A 32 9.76 -7.45 -3.69
C ASN A 32 8.99 -7.61 -5.01
N VAL A 33 9.49 -6.98 -6.09
CA VAL A 33 8.75 -6.90 -7.36
C VAL A 33 8.53 -8.27 -7.98
N LEU A 34 9.49 -9.20 -7.88
CA LEU A 34 9.32 -10.57 -8.41
C LEU A 34 8.20 -11.32 -7.67
N ARG A 35 8.15 -11.21 -6.34
CA ARG A 35 7.11 -11.84 -5.53
C ARG A 35 5.73 -11.26 -5.82
N HIS A 36 5.66 -9.95 -5.96
CA HIS A 36 4.45 -9.26 -6.42
C HIS A 36 3.99 -9.77 -7.80
N SER A 37 4.91 -9.89 -8.77
CA SER A 37 4.59 -10.39 -10.11
C SER A 37 4.03 -11.83 -10.09
N VAL A 38 4.59 -12.71 -9.27
CA VAL A 38 4.06 -14.08 -9.08
C VAL A 38 2.64 -14.05 -8.51
N GLU A 39 2.39 -13.20 -7.54
CA GLU A 39 1.08 -13.01 -6.93
C GLU A 39 0.04 -12.49 -7.92
N VAL A 40 0.41 -11.46 -8.70
CA VAL A 40 -0.44 -10.91 -9.78
C VAL A 40 -0.74 -11.99 -10.83
N ALA A 41 0.23 -12.84 -11.15
CA ALA A 41 0.01 -13.98 -12.05
C ALA A 41 -1.07 -14.94 -11.53
N TYR A 42 -1.00 -15.32 -10.25
CA TYR A 42 -2.01 -16.20 -9.65
C TYR A 42 -3.40 -15.58 -9.64
N ILE A 43 -3.51 -14.33 -9.19
CA ILE A 43 -4.79 -13.62 -9.13
C ILE A 43 -5.37 -13.47 -10.54
N SER A 44 -4.54 -13.11 -11.51
CA SER A 44 -4.95 -12.97 -12.92
C SER A 44 -5.48 -14.28 -13.50
N GLY A 45 -4.77 -15.39 -13.23
CA GLY A 45 -5.22 -16.72 -13.65
C GLY A 45 -6.56 -17.10 -13.05
N MET A 46 -6.75 -16.90 -11.75
CA MET A 46 -8.03 -17.19 -11.09
C MET A 46 -9.18 -16.35 -11.66
N ILE A 47 -8.97 -15.04 -11.87
CA ILE A 47 -10.00 -14.18 -12.47
C ILE A 47 -10.33 -14.64 -13.90
N ALA A 48 -9.32 -14.98 -14.71
CA ALA A 48 -9.51 -15.43 -16.07
C ALA A 48 -10.31 -16.76 -16.12
N ALA A 49 -10.00 -17.71 -15.23
CA ALA A 49 -10.73 -18.97 -15.12
C ALA A 49 -12.23 -18.75 -14.81
N GLU A 50 -12.55 -17.86 -13.85
CA GLU A 50 -13.94 -17.52 -13.52
C GLU A 50 -14.68 -16.82 -14.67
N LEU A 51 -13.95 -16.09 -15.52
CA LEU A 51 -14.51 -15.41 -16.70
C LEU A 51 -14.55 -16.31 -17.95
N GLY A 52 -14.06 -17.56 -17.89
CA GLY A 52 -13.97 -18.47 -19.03
C GLY A 52 -12.93 -18.04 -20.08
N LEU A 53 -11.90 -17.29 -19.68
CA LEU A 53 -10.77 -16.87 -20.49
C LEU A 53 -9.57 -17.81 -20.30
N ASP A 54 -8.53 -17.63 -21.13
CA ASP A 54 -7.31 -18.44 -21.02
C ASP A 54 -6.52 -18.08 -19.74
N GLU A 55 -6.56 -19.00 -18.79
CA GLU A 55 -5.87 -18.89 -17.50
C GLU A 55 -4.35 -18.78 -17.66
N LYS A 56 -3.76 -19.55 -18.58
CA LYS A 56 -2.31 -19.58 -18.77
C LYS A 56 -1.81 -18.28 -19.37
N LEU A 57 -2.55 -17.72 -20.32
CA LEU A 57 -2.24 -16.40 -20.89
C LEU A 57 -2.38 -15.30 -19.84
N ALA A 58 -3.43 -15.33 -19.01
CA ALA A 58 -3.61 -14.37 -17.93
C ALA A 58 -2.48 -14.42 -16.90
N ARG A 59 -2.03 -15.61 -16.50
CA ARG A 59 -0.87 -15.80 -15.62
C ARG A 59 0.39 -15.21 -16.23
N LYS A 60 0.62 -15.45 -17.52
CA LYS A 60 1.77 -14.88 -18.26
C LYS A 60 1.71 -13.35 -18.30
N CYS A 61 0.55 -12.77 -18.58
CA CYS A 61 0.33 -11.33 -18.54
C CYS A 61 0.64 -10.75 -17.14
N GLY A 62 0.11 -11.38 -16.09
CA GLY A 62 0.35 -10.96 -14.71
C GLY A 62 1.80 -11.08 -14.27
N LEU A 63 2.50 -12.18 -14.65
CA LEU A 63 3.90 -12.40 -14.31
C LEU A 63 4.83 -11.35 -14.93
N LEU A 64 4.51 -10.86 -16.13
CA LEU A 64 5.40 -10.02 -16.92
C LEU A 64 5.00 -8.54 -16.96
N HIS A 65 3.88 -8.15 -16.32
CA HIS A 65 3.37 -6.77 -16.39
C HIS A 65 4.39 -5.72 -15.96
N ASP A 66 5.18 -6.02 -14.97
CA ASP A 66 6.16 -5.13 -14.32
C ASP A 66 7.62 -5.36 -14.77
N ILE A 67 7.86 -6.14 -15.81
CA ILE A 67 9.22 -6.51 -16.25
C ILE A 67 10.08 -5.29 -16.58
N GLY A 68 9.46 -4.19 -17.01
CA GLY A 68 10.14 -2.94 -17.28
C GLY A 68 10.87 -2.34 -16.08
N LYS A 69 10.47 -2.68 -14.84
CA LYS A 69 11.18 -2.28 -13.62
C LYS A 69 12.59 -2.89 -13.51
N ALA A 70 12.90 -3.92 -14.29
CA ALA A 70 14.26 -4.44 -14.41
C ALA A 70 15.14 -3.62 -15.37
N LEU A 71 14.54 -2.72 -16.17
CA LEU A 71 15.16 -1.99 -17.28
C LEU A 71 15.15 -0.47 -17.10
N ASP A 72 14.33 0.07 -16.18
CA ASP A 72 14.01 1.50 -16.05
C ASP A 72 15.20 2.41 -15.70
N HIS A 73 16.31 1.85 -15.21
CA HIS A 73 17.56 2.58 -14.99
C HIS A 73 18.44 2.68 -16.23
N GLU A 74 18.19 1.85 -17.23
CA GLU A 74 19.02 1.77 -18.42
C GLU A 74 18.40 2.55 -19.61
N LEU A 75 17.08 2.86 -19.54
CA LEU A 75 16.34 3.44 -20.65
C LEU A 75 15.46 4.61 -20.20
N GLU A 76 15.34 5.64 -21.04
CA GLU A 76 14.37 6.72 -20.85
C GLU A 76 12.93 6.21 -21.08
N GLY A 77 12.04 6.48 -20.14
CA GLY A 77 10.62 6.13 -20.19
C GLY A 77 10.12 5.43 -18.92
N GLY A 78 8.81 5.41 -18.72
CA GLY A 78 8.19 4.69 -17.62
C GLY A 78 8.26 3.17 -17.85
N HIS A 79 8.32 2.39 -16.76
CA HIS A 79 8.40 0.92 -16.83
C HIS A 79 7.35 0.24 -17.72
N PRO A 80 6.08 0.76 -17.90
CA PRO A 80 5.12 0.13 -18.80
C PRO A 80 5.57 0.18 -20.25
N VAL A 81 6.10 1.34 -20.71
CA VAL A 81 6.57 1.52 -22.09
C VAL A 81 7.78 0.66 -22.35
N VAL A 82 8.80 0.78 -21.49
CA VAL A 82 10.06 0.07 -21.60
C VAL A 82 9.85 -1.45 -21.54
N GLY A 83 8.98 -1.91 -20.64
CA GLY A 83 8.62 -3.32 -20.50
C GLY A 83 7.93 -3.89 -21.73
N ALA A 84 6.95 -3.17 -22.28
CA ALA A 84 6.24 -3.56 -23.48
C ALA A 84 7.18 -3.65 -24.70
N ASP A 85 8.05 -2.67 -24.88
CA ASP A 85 9.02 -2.66 -25.98
C ASP A 85 10.06 -3.78 -25.85
N PHE A 86 10.48 -4.10 -24.63
CA PHE A 86 11.34 -5.24 -24.35
C PHE A 86 10.64 -6.57 -24.69
N LEU A 87 9.42 -6.79 -24.23
CA LEU A 87 8.62 -7.99 -24.48
C LEU A 87 8.39 -8.19 -25.98
N ARG A 88 8.04 -7.13 -26.72
CA ARG A 88 7.85 -7.19 -28.18
C ARG A 88 9.12 -7.59 -28.92
N ARG A 89 10.30 -7.10 -28.49
CA ARG A 89 11.60 -7.50 -29.11
C ARG A 89 11.99 -8.94 -28.84
N HIS A 90 11.37 -9.58 -27.86
CA HIS A 90 11.62 -10.97 -27.46
C HIS A 90 10.43 -11.89 -27.75
N ASP A 91 9.62 -11.50 -28.76
CA ASP A 91 8.54 -12.32 -29.34
C ASP A 91 7.47 -12.77 -28.32
N ALA A 92 7.17 -11.94 -27.32
CA ALA A 92 6.04 -12.17 -26.42
C ALA A 92 4.70 -11.94 -27.16
N GLU A 93 3.66 -12.66 -26.73
CA GLU A 93 2.31 -12.52 -27.28
C GLU A 93 1.79 -11.07 -27.09
N GLU A 94 0.97 -10.59 -28.03
CA GLU A 94 0.49 -9.20 -28.07
C GLU A 94 -0.33 -8.86 -26.81
N GLU A 95 -1.07 -9.81 -26.24
CA GLU A 95 -1.81 -9.64 -25.00
C GLU A 95 -0.89 -9.36 -23.80
N VAL A 96 0.27 -10.04 -23.77
CA VAL A 96 1.30 -9.85 -22.72
C VAL A 96 1.95 -8.48 -22.89
N VAL A 97 2.26 -8.08 -24.11
CA VAL A 97 2.80 -6.76 -24.43
C VAL A 97 1.80 -5.66 -24.05
N ALA A 98 0.52 -5.85 -24.39
CA ALA A 98 -0.54 -4.90 -24.07
C ALA A 98 -0.76 -4.79 -22.55
N ALA A 99 -0.74 -5.91 -21.83
CA ALA A 99 -0.84 -5.91 -20.36
C ALA A 99 0.30 -5.13 -19.74
N ALA A 100 1.55 -5.35 -20.15
CA ALA A 100 2.69 -4.58 -19.67
C ALA A 100 2.59 -3.08 -20.00
N ARG A 101 2.07 -2.75 -21.17
CA ARG A 101 1.99 -1.35 -21.66
C ARG A 101 0.91 -0.53 -20.98
N TYR A 102 -0.26 -1.12 -20.70
CA TYR A 102 -1.47 -0.37 -20.38
C TYR A 102 -2.06 -0.67 -18.97
N HIS A 103 -1.41 -1.46 -18.13
CA HIS A 103 -1.97 -1.82 -16.81
C HIS A 103 -2.19 -0.61 -15.87
N HIS A 104 -1.55 0.53 -16.11
CA HIS A 104 -1.75 1.78 -15.37
C HIS A 104 -2.59 2.83 -16.10
N GLU A 105 -2.95 2.58 -17.38
CA GLU A 105 -3.79 3.48 -18.19
C GLU A 105 -5.26 3.03 -18.14
N ASP A 106 -6.09 3.43 -19.11
CA ASP A 106 -7.44 2.87 -19.24
C ASP A 106 -7.36 1.44 -19.82
N PRO A 107 -7.41 0.39 -18.99
CA PRO A 107 -7.15 -0.97 -19.46
C PRO A 107 -8.23 -1.50 -20.40
N ARG A 108 -9.42 -0.82 -20.46
CA ARG A 108 -10.55 -1.23 -21.31
C ARG A 108 -10.26 -1.06 -22.81
N ALA A 109 -9.27 -0.24 -23.14
CA ALA A 109 -8.92 0.05 -24.52
C ALA A 109 -8.02 -1.03 -25.17
N ALA A 110 -7.41 -1.93 -24.38
CA ALA A 110 -6.39 -2.87 -24.89
C ALA A 110 -6.93 -4.30 -25.04
N SER A 111 -7.19 -4.97 -23.93
CA SER A 111 -7.71 -6.36 -23.94
C SER A 111 -8.35 -6.72 -22.59
N PRO A 112 -9.18 -7.80 -22.52
CA PRO A 112 -9.67 -8.30 -21.25
C PRO A 112 -8.55 -8.65 -20.26
N TYR A 113 -7.45 -9.19 -20.75
CA TYR A 113 -6.28 -9.55 -19.92
C TYR A 113 -5.62 -8.35 -19.28
N THR A 114 -5.54 -7.22 -19.98
CA THR A 114 -5.03 -5.95 -19.39
C THR A 114 -5.89 -5.50 -18.22
N THR A 115 -7.21 -5.58 -18.35
CA THR A 115 -8.16 -5.23 -17.26
C THR A 115 -8.01 -6.19 -16.07
N ILE A 116 -7.86 -7.49 -16.33
CA ILE A 116 -7.63 -8.51 -15.32
C ILE A 116 -6.33 -8.22 -14.56
N VAL A 117 -5.23 -7.94 -15.28
CA VAL A 117 -3.92 -7.63 -14.68
C VAL A 117 -4.00 -6.36 -13.85
N ALA A 118 -4.63 -5.30 -14.32
CA ALA A 118 -4.80 -4.05 -13.56
C ALA A 118 -5.57 -4.28 -12.25
N ALA A 119 -6.62 -5.10 -12.28
CA ALA A 119 -7.37 -5.47 -11.09
C ALA A 119 -6.53 -6.34 -10.13
N ALA A 120 -5.80 -7.32 -10.64
CA ALA A 120 -4.95 -8.22 -9.86
C ALA A 120 -3.77 -7.45 -9.21
N ASP A 121 -3.14 -6.52 -9.93
CA ASP A 121 -2.10 -5.62 -9.42
C ASP A 121 -2.64 -4.78 -8.25
N ALA A 122 -3.80 -4.14 -8.43
CA ALA A 122 -4.45 -3.38 -7.37
C ALA A 122 -4.76 -4.24 -6.14
N CYS A 123 -5.25 -5.47 -6.31
CA CYS A 123 -5.51 -6.42 -5.23
C CYS A 123 -4.22 -6.78 -4.48
N SER A 124 -3.15 -7.13 -5.19
CA SER A 124 -1.86 -7.48 -4.58
C SER A 124 -1.25 -6.27 -3.84
N ALA A 125 -1.31 -5.07 -4.43
CA ALA A 125 -0.79 -3.84 -3.84
C ALA A 125 -1.59 -3.34 -2.62
N SER A 126 -2.88 -3.69 -2.50
CA SER A 126 -3.75 -3.25 -1.40
C SER A 126 -3.72 -4.12 -0.16
N ARG A 127 -3.06 -5.28 -0.20
CA ARG A 127 -2.98 -6.19 0.95
C ARG A 127 -2.37 -5.52 2.18
N PRO A 128 -2.86 -5.83 3.39
CA PRO A 128 -2.20 -5.40 4.62
C PRO A 128 -0.73 -5.85 4.65
N GLY A 129 0.19 -4.88 4.76
CA GLY A 129 1.64 -5.13 4.78
C GLY A 129 2.34 -5.10 3.41
N ALA A 130 1.61 -5.10 2.28
CA ALA A 130 2.17 -4.93 0.95
C ALA A 130 2.73 -3.52 0.73
N ARG A 131 2.03 -2.52 1.23
CA ARG A 131 2.51 -1.15 1.34
C ARG A 131 2.94 -0.91 2.78
N ARG A 132 4.17 -1.27 3.13
CA ARG A 132 4.78 -0.70 4.33
C ARG A 132 4.95 0.79 4.05
N GLU A 133 4.25 1.58 4.82
CA GLU A 133 4.47 3.02 4.87
C GLU A 133 5.95 3.28 5.12
N THR A 134 6.58 4.18 4.35
CA THR A 134 7.96 4.58 4.65
C THR A 134 7.98 5.18 6.06
N LEU A 135 9.10 5.06 6.76
CA LEU A 135 9.24 5.66 8.10
C LEU A 135 8.87 7.15 8.09
N GLU A 136 9.24 7.87 7.03
CA GLU A 136 8.91 9.28 6.85
C GLU A 136 7.41 9.55 6.72
N ASN A 137 6.70 8.77 5.92
CA ASN A 137 5.25 8.88 5.79
C ASN A 137 4.54 8.49 7.08
N TYR A 138 5.05 7.47 7.78
CA TYR A 138 4.56 7.07 9.09
C TYR A 138 4.70 8.22 10.10
N VAL A 139 5.90 8.79 10.22
CA VAL A 139 6.17 9.91 11.13
C VAL A 139 5.27 11.10 10.78
N ARG A 140 5.21 11.48 9.49
CA ARG A 140 4.37 12.60 9.04
C ARG A 140 2.88 12.38 9.36
N ARG A 141 2.36 11.17 9.19
CA ARG A 141 0.98 10.85 9.55
C ARG A 141 0.74 10.93 11.05
N MET A 142 1.68 10.46 11.88
CA MET A 142 1.58 10.59 13.35
C MET A 142 1.56 12.07 13.76
N GLU A 143 2.46 12.88 13.21
CA GLU A 143 2.53 14.32 13.44
C GLU A 143 1.25 15.05 12.98
N GLU A 144 0.67 14.65 11.86
CA GLU A 144 -0.58 15.21 11.34
C GLU A 144 -1.76 14.94 12.29
N ILE A 145 -1.93 13.69 12.74
CA ILE A 145 -2.96 13.28 13.70
C ILE A 145 -2.82 14.08 15.01
N GLU A 146 -1.62 14.21 15.54
CA GLU A 146 -1.36 14.97 16.75
C GLU A 146 -1.59 16.47 16.56
N THR A 147 -1.20 17.01 15.42
CA THR A 147 -1.35 18.45 15.09
C THR A 147 -2.81 18.85 15.00
N ILE A 148 -3.63 18.07 14.25
CA ILE A 148 -5.08 18.30 14.16
C ILE A 148 -5.72 18.31 15.54
N SER A 149 -5.29 17.40 16.41
CA SER A 149 -5.86 17.30 17.77
C SER A 149 -5.49 18.49 18.66
N LYS A 150 -4.31 19.06 18.48
CA LYS A 150 -3.84 20.25 19.22
C LYS A 150 -4.54 21.56 18.79
N GLU A 151 -5.26 21.57 17.66
CA GLU A 151 -6.07 22.73 17.23
C GLU A 151 -7.30 22.93 18.13
N PHE A 152 -7.72 21.91 18.88
CA PHE A 152 -8.91 21.99 19.74
C PHE A 152 -8.64 22.69 21.07
N PRO A 153 -9.61 23.46 21.58
CA PRO A 153 -9.46 24.21 22.82
C PRO A 153 -9.14 23.31 24.01
N ASN A 154 -8.23 23.77 24.88
CA ASN A 154 -7.82 23.10 26.11
C ASN A 154 -7.09 21.76 25.92
N VAL A 155 -6.71 21.38 24.72
CA VAL A 155 -5.79 20.26 24.48
C VAL A 155 -4.38 20.71 24.86
N GLU A 156 -3.77 20.01 25.82
CA GLU A 156 -2.39 20.26 26.24
C GLU A 156 -1.42 19.37 25.45
N HIS A 157 -1.78 18.10 25.32
CA HIS A 157 -0.96 17.13 24.60
C HIS A 157 -1.86 16.17 23.79
N ALA A 158 -1.31 15.69 22.70
CA ALA A 158 -1.90 14.62 21.90
C ALA A 158 -0.80 13.64 21.49
N PHE A 159 -1.05 12.35 21.63
CA PHE A 159 -0.11 11.29 21.31
C PHE A 159 -0.78 10.22 20.44
N ALA A 160 -0.28 10.06 19.24
CA ALA A 160 -0.66 8.96 18.36
C ALA A 160 0.12 7.70 18.77
N VAL A 161 -0.58 6.66 19.21
CA VAL A 161 0.00 5.39 19.66
C VAL A 161 -0.54 4.22 18.83
N GLN A 162 0.00 3.02 19.03
CA GLN A 162 -0.39 1.81 18.28
C GLN A 162 -0.38 2.00 16.75
N ALA A 163 0.68 2.62 16.23
CA ALA A 163 0.82 2.95 14.81
C ALA A 163 -0.31 3.83 14.27
N GLY A 164 -0.82 4.76 15.08
CA GLY A 164 -1.89 5.69 14.73
C GLY A 164 -3.30 5.11 14.77
N ARG A 165 -3.47 3.92 15.35
CA ARG A 165 -4.80 3.32 15.59
C ARG A 165 -5.45 3.81 16.87
N GLU A 166 -4.69 4.44 17.75
CA GLU A 166 -5.18 5.05 18.96
C GLU A 166 -4.56 6.44 19.14
N LEU A 167 -5.39 7.41 19.51
CA LEU A 167 -5.00 8.78 19.81
C LEU A 167 -5.38 9.09 21.25
N LEU A 168 -4.38 9.42 22.06
CA LEU A 168 -4.56 9.90 23.43
C LEU A 168 -4.51 11.43 23.44
N VAL A 169 -5.61 12.07 23.83
CA VAL A 169 -5.73 13.54 23.93
C VAL A 169 -5.81 13.93 25.40
N ILE A 170 -4.84 14.70 25.87
CA ILE A 170 -4.76 15.14 27.25
C ILE A 170 -5.29 16.59 27.34
N LEU A 171 -6.32 16.78 28.15
CA LEU A 171 -6.96 18.08 28.35
C LEU A 171 -6.51 18.74 29.65
N ASN A 172 -6.51 20.07 29.64
CA ASN A 172 -6.32 20.88 30.84
C ASN A 172 -7.47 20.60 31.84
N PRO A 173 -7.21 20.03 33.02
CA PRO A 173 -8.26 19.61 33.94
C PRO A 173 -8.98 20.81 34.62
N VAL A 174 -8.35 21.97 34.68
CA VAL A 174 -8.93 23.17 35.29
C VAL A 174 -9.88 23.89 34.33
N LYS A 175 -9.55 23.87 33.04
CA LYS A 175 -10.29 24.59 32.00
C LYS A 175 -11.37 23.76 31.29
N THR A 176 -11.46 22.48 31.61
CA THR A 176 -12.34 21.53 30.89
C THR A 176 -13.28 20.84 31.85
N SER A 177 -14.58 20.86 31.60
CA SER A 177 -15.57 20.03 32.27
C SER A 177 -15.68 18.65 31.60
N ASP A 178 -16.30 17.67 32.27
CA ASP A 178 -16.52 16.32 31.70
C ASP A 178 -17.38 16.37 30.42
N GLU A 179 -18.38 17.23 30.40
CA GLU A 179 -19.22 17.46 29.22
C GLU A 179 -18.40 18.02 28.05
N SER A 180 -17.52 19.02 28.33
CA SER A 180 -16.62 19.59 27.35
C SER A 180 -15.60 18.55 26.84
N ALA A 181 -15.09 17.68 27.71
CA ALA A 181 -14.19 16.59 27.32
C ALA A 181 -14.87 15.61 26.37
N ALA A 182 -16.10 15.20 26.67
CA ALA A 182 -16.89 14.33 25.79
C ALA A 182 -17.19 14.98 24.43
N LYS A 183 -17.43 16.30 24.40
CA LYS A 183 -17.61 17.05 23.16
C LYS A 183 -16.30 17.08 22.35
N THR A 184 -15.18 17.44 22.99
CA THR A 184 -13.86 17.46 22.32
C THR A 184 -13.52 16.09 21.71
N CYS A 185 -13.82 14.99 22.40
CA CYS A 185 -13.61 13.64 21.88
C CYS A 185 -14.34 13.40 20.55
N ARG A 186 -15.62 13.79 20.47
CA ARG A 186 -16.42 13.65 19.24
C ARG A 186 -15.91 14.57 18.13
N ASP A 187 -15.58 15.81 18.46
CA ASP A 187 -15.15 16.81 17.49
C ASP A 187 -13.77 16.43 16.89
N VAL A 188 -12.83 15.93 17.71
CA VAL A 188 -11.54 15.39 17.25
C VAL A 188 -11.74 14.18 16.35
N ALA A 189 -12.57 13.21 16.76
CA ALA A 189 -12.84 12.03 15.95
C ALA A 189 -13.42 12.39 14.57
N LYS A 190 -14.35 13.34 14.53
CA LYS A 190 -14.91 13.86 13.28
C LYS A 190 -13.86 14.53 12.40
N ALA A 191 -13.03 15.42 12.96
CA ALA A 191 -11.98 16.12 12.23
C ALA A 191 -10.95 15.15 11.65
N LEU A 192 -10.57 14.10 12.38
CA LEU A 192 -9.68 13.05 11.88
C LEU A 192 -10.32 12.28 10.70
N THR A 193 -11.61 11.95 10.79
CA THR A 193 -12.33 11.27 9.70
C THR A 193 -12.37 12.12 8.41
N GLU A 194 -12.48 13.44 8.55
CA GLU A 194 -12.60 14.36 7.42
C GLU A 194 -11.25 14.74 6.80
N ARG A 195 -10.17 14.78 7.61
CA ARG A 195 -8.89 15.38 7.21
C ARG A 195 -7.75 14.38 7.02
N VAL A 196 -7.84 13.18 7.63
CA VAL A 196 -6.77 12.18 7.58
C VAL A 196 -7.20 10.95 6.79
N GLN A 197 -6.43 10.57 5.78
CA GLN A 197 -6.65 9.30 5.08
C GLN A 197 -6.09 8.15 5.91
N VAL A 198 -6.98 7.41 6.59
CA VAL A 198 -6.61 6.26 7.41
C VAL A 198 -7.26 5.00 6.86
N ALA A 199 -6.46 3.95 6.70
CA ALA A 199 -6.99 2.62 6.43
C ALA A 199 -7.40 1.96 7.75
N GLY A 200 -8.70 2.01 8.08
CA GLY A 200 -9.26 1.41 9.29
C GLY A 200 -9.82 2.44 10.27
N GLU A 201 -9.93 2.05 11.56
CA GLU A 201 -10.50 2.87 12.62
C GLU A 201 -9.39 3.51 13.47
N ILE A 202 -9.60 4.76 13.89
CA ILE A 202 -8.79 5.41 14.93
C ILE A 202 -9.64 5.52 16.21
N ARG A 203 -9.14 4.95 17.29
CA ARG A 203 -9.74 5.12 18.60
C ARG A 203 -9.26 6.45 19.21
N VAL A 204 -10.15 7.36 19.49
CA VAL A 204 -9.85 8.63 20.18
C VAL A 204 -10.19 8.47 21.67
N THR A 205 -9.17 8.62 22.53
CA THR A 205 -9.32 8.58 23.98
C THR A 205 -8.95 9.94 24.53
N VAL A 206 -9.90 10.62 25.16
CA VAL A 206 -9.69 11.89 25.84
C VAL A 206 -9.49 11.68 27.32
N ILE A 207 -8.41 12.24 27.87
CA ILE A 207 -8.02 12.10 29.27
C ILE A 207 -8.04 13.48 29.92
N ARG A 208 -8.78 13.57 31.03
CA ARG A 208 -8.77 14.70 31.95
C ARG A 208 -8.39 14.19 33.32
N GLU A 209 -7.19 14.55 33.81
CA GLU A 209 -6.64 13.96 35.03
C GLU A 209 -6.09 15.05 35.95
N THR A 210 -6.38 14.92 37.25
CA THR A 210 -5.74 15.71 38.32
C THR A 210 -4.92 14.78 39.20
N ARG A 211 -3.61 15.02 39.30
CA ARG A 211 -2.70 14.26 40.18
C ARG A 211 -2.30 15.09 41.37
N THR A 212 -2.40 14.50 42.56
CA THR A 212 -1.87 15.06 43.79
C THR A 212 -0.85 14.09 44.36
N THR A 213 0.37 14.57 44.67
CA THR A 213 1.44 13.76 45.23
C THR A 213 1.88 14.30 46.56
N GLU A 214 1.93 13.47 47.60
CA GLU A 214 2.44 13.78 48.94
C GLU A 214 3.57 12.79 49.28
N ILE A 215 4.62 13.29 49.95
CA ILE A 215 5.77 12.49 50.36
C ILE A 215 5.69 12.26 51.86
N ALA A 216 5.40 11.01 52.26
CA ALA A 216 5.49 10.60 53.65
C ALA A 216 6.96 10.40 54.05
N ARG A 217 7.44 11.17 55.05
CA ARG A 217 8.79 11.01 55.63
C ARG A 217 8.66 10.40 57.04
N GLN A 218 9.34 9.29 57.26
CA GLN A 218 9.55 8.80 58.63
C GLN A 218 10.65 9.68 59.28
N PHE A 219 10.29 10.40 60.29
CA PHE A 219 11.30 10.98 61.20
C PHE A 219 11.76 9.89 62.17
N ARG A 220 13.07 9.61 62.16
CA ARG A 220 13.73 8.81 63.21
C ARG A 220 14.02 9.69 64.41
#